data_f6c8c321d83ddde4db3f81edb4db8279
#
_entry.id   f6c8c321d83ddde4db3f81edb4db8279
#
_cell.length_a   1.000
_cell.length_b   1.000
_cell.length_c   1.000
_cell.angle_alpha   90.00
_cell.angle_beta   90.00
_cell.angle_gamma   90.00
#
_symmetry.space_group_name_H-M   'P 1'
#
loop_
_entity.id
_entity.type
_entity.pdbx_description
1 polymer ?
#
loop_
_entity_poly.entity_id
_entity_poly.type
_entity_poly.pdbx_seq_one_letter_code
_entity_poly.pdbx_strand_id
1 'polypeptide(L)'
;MQYLRRTNDAFCAGAQVVKGRQMAMNPKASWVAGCYDLYFSAFDLFFNRPRANGGLSCKLVGTGFALHQTVLEQLGGWNTQTMAEDAEFSAQCARAGIRIGWQPEAITYDEEPVEFAVSLRQRKRWCSGVVQVGRRMLPELSRCSGRLAWDMLCFLLTPQLAPVSALLMAFSQLCAGNAAFSPAALAASAAGYWIGCTGLAACLLLIERPAGRRNWRAVAMFPLFMASWLPLQLLAMFHRTTVWREIPHTGGKNHDFA
;
A
#
# COMPACT_ATOMS: atom_id res chain seq x y z
N MET A 1 -2.62 -10.04 -22.75
CA MET A 1 -1.34 -9.78 -23.46
C MET A 1 -0.78 -8.35 -23.30
N GLN A 2 -1.58 -7.34 -22.95
CA GLN A 2 -1.06 -5.97 -22.79
C GLN A 2 -0.02 -5.82 -21.65
N TYR A 3 -0.19 -6.51 -20.51
CA TYR A 3 0.74 -6.44 -19.38
C TYR A 3 2.18 -6.78 -19.79
N LEU A 4 2.40 -7.93 -20.41
CA LEU A 4 3.75 -8.35 -20.83
C LEU A 4 4.37 -7.40 -21.85
N ARG A 5 3.57 -6.90 -22.80
CA ARG A 5 4.03 -5.94 -23.81
C ARG A 5 4.51 -4.64 -23.13
N ARG A 6 3.68 -4.06 -22.24
CA ARG A 6 4.02 -2.81 -21.56
C ARG A 6 5.21 -2.94 -20.59
N THR A 7 5.31 -4.10 -19.95
CA THR A 7 6.47 -4.43 -19.12
C THR A 7 7.75 -4.55 -19.97
N ASN A 8 7.66 -5.21 -21.13
CA ASN A 8 8.78 -5.31 -22.06
C ASN A 8 9.20 -3.95 -22.61
N ASP A 9 8.23 -3.07 -22.97
CA ASP A 9 8.51 -1.70 -23.39
C ASP A 9 9.33 -0.94 -22.34
N ALA A 10 9.01 -1.12 -21.03
CA ALA A 10 9.75 -0.51 -19.94
C ALA A 10 11.17 -1.08 -19.80
N PHE A 11 11.36 -2.40 -19.98
CA PHE A 11 12.70 -3.01 -20.00
C PHE A 11 13.53 -2.52 -21.19
N CYS A 12 12.95 -2.41 -22.37
CA CYS A 12 13.62 -1.81 -23.54
C CYS A 12 14.01 -0.35 -23.32
N ALA A 13 13.26 0.38 -22.48
CA ALA A 13 13.60 1.73 -22.05
C ALA A 13 14.63 1.79 -20.89
N GLY A 14 15.22 0.64 -20.50
CA GLY A 14 16.31 0.57 -19.52
C GLY A 14 15.87 0.32 -18.07
N ALA A 15 14.60 0.05 -17.81
CA ALA A 15 14.18 -0.35 -16.47
C ALA A 15 14.73 -1.74 -16.11
N GLN A 16 15.17 -1.92 -14.86
CA GLN A 16 15.64 -3.21 -14.36
C GLN A 16 14.57 -3.94 -13.53
N VAL A 17 13.72 -3.19 -12.83
CA VAL A 17 12.56 -3.67 -12.10
C VAL A 17 11.39 -2.77 -12.45
N VAL A 18 10.23 -3.36 -12.74
CA VAL A 18 9.03 -2.64 -13.18
C VAL A 18 7.86 -3.06 -12.32
N LYS A 19 7.17 -2.09 -11.73
CA LYS A 19 5.87 -2.26 -11.07
C LYS A 19 4.77 -1.78 -12.03
N GLY A 20 3.82 -2.66 -12.31
CA GLY A 20 2.59 -2.32 -13.01
C GLY A 20 1.54 -1.72 -12.08
N ARG A 21 0.41 -1.33 -12.66
CA ARG A 21 -0.77 -0.84 -11.95
C ARG A 21 -1.62 -2.01 -11.47
N GLN A 22 -2.02 -1.98 -10.20
CA GLN A 22 -2.92 -2.97 -9.61
C GLN A 22 -4.35 -2.43 -9.56
N MET A 23 -5.31 -3.26 -9.96
CA MET A 23 -6.74 -2.95 -9.91
C MET A 23 -7.50 -4.13 -9.32
N ALA A 24 -8.56 -3.85 -8.56
CA ALA A 24 -9.44 -4.91 -8.09
C ALA A 24 -10.19 -5.55 -9.28
N MET A 25 -10.24 -6.88 -9.32
CA MET A 25 -11.02 -7.63 -10.29
C MET A 25 -12.52 -7.56 -9.95
N ASN A 26 -12.84 -7.57 -8.66
CA ASN A 26 -14.19 -7.64 -8.10
C ASN A 26 -14.64 -6.38 -7.33
N PRO A 27 -14.42 -5.11 -7.83
CA PRO A 27 -14.63 -3.90 -7.04
C PRO A 27 -16.09 -3.66 -6.62
N LYS A 28 -17.04 -4.33 -7.28
CA LYS A 28 -18.48 -4.25 -6.99
C LYS A 28 -19.00 -5.37 -6.08
N ALA A 29 -18.20 -6.40 -5.81
CA ALA A 29 -18.62 -7.56 -5.02
C ALA A 29 -19.01 -7.17 -3.59
N SER A 30 -18.30 -6.19 -3.00
CA SER A 30 -18.62 -5.63 -1.68
C SER A 30 -18.07 -4.20 -1.55
N TRP A 31 -18.47 -3.51 -0.47
CA TRP A 31 -17.85 -2.23 -0.14
C TRP A 31 -16.37 -2.39 0.24
N VAL A 32 -15.98 -3.54 0.80
CA VAL A 32 -14.59 -3.85 1.17
C VAL A 32 -13.72 -3.96 -0.07
N ALA A 33 -14.12 -4.78 -1.04
CA ALA A 33 -13.39 -4.92 -2.31
C ALA A 33 -13.30 -3.58 -3.07
N GLY A 34 -14.37 -2.77 -3.04
CA GLY A 34 -14.34 -1.42 -3.58
C GLY A 34 -13.38 -0.48 -2.83
N CYS A 35 -13.24 -0.63 -1.51
CA CYS A 35 -12.24 0.14 -0.74
C CYS A 35 -10.80 -0.24 -1.10
N TYR A 36 -10.51 -1.51 -1.39
CA TYR A 36 -9.20 -1.92 -1.91
C TYR A 36 -8.90 -1.29 -3.27
N ASP A 37 -9.88 -1.28 -4.18
CA ASP A 37 -9.73 -0.64 -5.50
C ASP A 37 -9.40 0.86 -5.38
N LEU A 38 -10.06 1.56 -4.45
CA LEU A 38 -9.78 2.97 -4.14
C LEU A 38 -8.40 3.14 -3.46
N TYR A 39 -8.05 2.25 -2.52
CA TYR A 39 -6.78 2.28 -1.80
C TYR A 39 -5.59 2.13 -2.76
N PHE A 40 -5.61 1.13 -3.65
CA PHE A 40 -4.55 0.94 -4.63
C PHE A 40 -4.50 2.07 -5.66
N SER A 41 -5.66 2.64 -6.04
CA SER A 41 -5.69 3.84 -6.88
C SER A 41 -5.05 5.05 -6.20
N ALA A 42 -5.34 5.27 -4.91
CA ALA A 42 -4.70 6.32 -4.14
C ALA A 42 -3.19 6.09 -4.01
N PHE A 43 -2.78 4.84 -3.76
CA PHE A 43 -1.38 4.47 -3.66
C PHE A 43 -0.62 4.72 -4.97
N ASP A 44 -1.21 4.35 -6.10
CA ASP A 44 -0.60 4.61 -7.40
C ASP A 44 -0.52 6.10 -7.72
N LEU A 45 -1.61 6.86 -7.49
CA LEU A 45 -1.69 8.27 -7.84
C LEU A 45 -0.81 9.16 -6.94
N PHE A 46 -0.82 8.91 -5.62
CA PHE A 46 -0.15 9.78 -4.63
C PHE A 46 1.21 9.26 -4.18
N PHE A 47 1.53 8.01 -4.43
CA PHE A 47 2.79 7.42 -4.01
C PHE A 47 3.67 6.97 -5.19
N ASN A 48 3.21 6.03 -6.03
CA ASN A 48 4.03 5.46 -7.11
C ASN A 48 4.31 6.47 -8.22
N ARG A 49 3.28 7.16 -8.73
CA ARG A 49 3.41 8.14 -9.81
C ARG A 49 4.33 9.31 -9.47
N PRO A 50 4.21 10.00 -8.32
CA PRO A 50 5.13 11.08 -7.95
C PRO A 50 6.57 10.59 -7.78
N ARG A 51 6.76 9.39 -7.21
CA ARG A 51 8.11 8.81 -7.07
C ARG A 51 8.74 8.50 -8.42
N ALA A 52 7.99 7.89 -9.32
CA ALA A 52 8.46 7.62 -10.66
C ALA A 52 8.91 8.91 -11.38
N ASN A 53 8.09 9.97 -11.30
CA ASN A 53 8.38 11.28 -11.91
C ASN A 53 9.58 11.97 -11.24
N GLY A 54 9.75 11.81 -9.93
CA GLY A 54 10.86 12.36 -9.15
C GLY A 54 12.16 11.53 -9.18
N GLY A 55 12.21 10.46 -9.98
CA GLY A 55 13.39 9.58 -10.06
C GLY A 55 13.64 8.72 -8.81
N LEU A 56 12.61 8.50 -7.98
CA LEU A 56 12.61 7.58 -6.86
C LEU A 56 12.01 6.23 -7.24
N SER A 57 12.11 5.25 -6.35
CA SER A 57 11.55 3.91 -6.55
C SER A 57 10.06 3.84 -6.22
N CYS A 58 9.31 3.14 -7.08
CA CYS A 58 7.99 2.62 -6.70
C CYS A 58 8.13 1.50 -5.66
N LYS A 59 7.03 1.11 -5.04
CA LYS A 59 7.00 -0.02 -4.11
C LYS A 59 6.33 -1.21 -4.76
N LEU A 60 6.90 -2.38 -4.58
CA LEU A 60 6.26 -3.63 -4.92
C LEU A 60 5.16 -3.92 -3.90
N VAL A 61 4.07 -4.51 -4.36
CA VAL A 61 2.89 -4.86 -3.55
C VAL A 61 2.36 -6.24 -3.98
N GLY A 62 3.14 -7.28 -3.72
CA GLY A 62 2.76 -8.68 -3.91
C GLY A 62 2.61 -9.15 -5.35
N THR A 63 2.01 -8.33 -6.21
CA THR A 63 1.65 -8.71 -7.59
C THR A 63 2.02 -7.63 -8.61
N GLY A 64 1.90 -7.97 -9.90
CA GLY A 64 2.02 -7.01 -11.00
C GLY A 64 3.39 -6.35 -11.09
N PHE A 65 4.47 -7.09 -10.84
CA PHE A 65 5.83 -6.61 -11.08
C PHE A 65 6.63 -7.63 -11.89
N ALA A 66 7.67 -7.14 -12.53
CA ALA A 66 8.65 -7.93 -13.24
C ALA A 66 10.05 -7.36 -13.00
N LEU A 67 11.04 -8.21 -13.13
CA LEU A 67 12.44 -7.85 -12.93
C LEU A 67 13.32 -8.54 -13.97
N HIS A 68 14.42 -7.89 -14.33
CA HIS A 68 15.42 -8.48 -15.19
C HIS A 68 16.24 -9.50 -14.40
N GLN A 69 16.66 -10.59 -15.02
CA GLN A 69 17.42 -11.66 -14.37
C GLN A 69 18.70 -11.14 -13.69
N THR A 70 19.36 -10.17 -14.29
CA THR A 70 20.58 -9.55 -13.73
C THR A 70 20.38 -8.94 -12.34
N VAL A 71 19.14 -8.54 -12.00
CA VAL A 71 18.81 -8.03 -10.65
C VAL A 71 18.90 -9.15 -9.63
N LEU A 72 18.38 -10.34 -9.96
CA LEU A 72 18.51 -11.51 -9.09
C LEU A 72 19.97 -11.93 -8.92
N GLU A 73 20.73 -11.93 -10.01
CA GLU A 73 22.16 -12.24 -9.97
C GLU A 73 22.92 -11.25 -9.08
N GLN A 74 22.65 -9.94 -9.21
CA GLN A 74 23.27 -8.88 -8.40
C GLN A 74 22.89 -8.97 -6.92
N LEU A 75 21.65 -9.38 -6.59
CA LEU A 75 21.16 -9.51 -5.22
C LEU A 75 21.45 -10.90 -4.60
N GLY A 76 22.01 -11.84 -5.36
CA GLY A 76 22.28 -13.20 -4.90
C GLY A 76 21.03 -14.08 -4.84
N GLY A 77 20.01 -13.78 -5.65
CA GLY A 77 18.75 -14.52 -5.74
C GLY A 77 17.58 -13.83 -5.03
N TRP A 78 16.47 -14.55 -4.90
CA TRP A 78 15.29 -14.11 -4.16
C TRP A 78 15.41 -14.48 -2.67
N ASN A 79 16.13 -13.67 -1.90
CA ASN A 79 16.51 -13.95 -0.50
C ASN A 79 15.64 -13.16 0.49
N THR A 80 14.32 -13.29 0.40
CA THR A 80 13.39 -12.67 1.34
C THR A 80 13.02 -13.61 2.49
N GLN A 81 12.88 -13.07 3.70
CA GLN A 81 12.63 -13.87 4.93
C GLN A 81 11.48 -13.31 5.77
N THR A 82 10.87 -12.21 5.35
CA THR A 82 9.76 -11.59 6.09
C THR A 82 8.41 -11.96 5.48
N MET A 83 7.33 -11.64 6.19
CA MET A 83 5.96 -11.86 5.71
C MET A 83 5.50 -10.84 4.64
N ALA A 84 6.36 -9.89 4.28
CA ALA A 84 6.18 -8.93 3.19
C ALA A 84 7.42 -8.98 2.28
N GLU A 85 7.51 -10.07 1.54
CA GLU A 85 8.63 -10.38 0.64
C GLU A 85 8.85 -9.30 -0.41
N ASP A 86 7.77 -8.69 -0.89
CA ASP A 86 7.73 -7.60 -1.85
C ASP A 86 8.36 -6.31 -1.29
N ALA A 87 8.00 -5.94 -0.06
CA ALA A 87 8.59 -4.79 0.63
C ALA A 87 10.06 -5.06 0.98
N GLU A 88 10.41 -6.28 1.40
CA GLU A 88 11.80 -6.67 1.67
C GLU A 88 12.64 -6.63 0.39
N PHE A 89 12.14 -7.16 -0.72
CA PHE A 89 12.82 -7.09 -2.01
C PHE A 89 12.97 -5.65 -2.50
N SER A 90 11.93 -4.81 -2.31
CA SER A 90 12.04 -3.37 -2.58
C SER A 90 13.15 -2.69 -1.78
N ALA A 91 13.33 -3.09 -0.51
CA ALA A 91 14.40 -2.58 0.34
C ALA A 91 15.78 -3.07 -0.08
N GLN A 92 15.90 -4.33 -0.53
CA GLN A 92 17.15 -4.87 -1.11
C GLN A 92 17.53 -4.13 -2.39
N CYS A 93 16.55 -3.85 -3.28
CA CYS A 93 16.78 -3.03 -4.47
C CYS A 93 17.27 -1.62 -4.09
N ALA A 94 16.63 -0.97 -3.13
CA ALA A 94 17.01 0.37 -2.69
C ALA A 94 18.42 0.40 -2.09
N ARG A 95 18.81 -0.62 -1.30
CA ARG A 95 20.16 -0.80 -0.76
C ARG A 95 21.19 -0.93 -1.86
N ALA A 96 20.87 -1.68 -2.92
CA ALA A 96 21.75 -1.89 -4.07
C ALA A 96 21.76 -0.73 -5.09
N GLY A 97 20.98 0.34 -4.83
CA GLY A 97 20.86 1.45 -5.78
C GLY A 97 20.01 1.12 -7.01
N ILE A 98 19.27 0.00 -7.01
CA ILE A 98 18.40 -0.43 -8.11
C ILE A 98 17.07 0.27 -7.98
N ARG A 99 16.70 1.03 -9.03
CA ARG A 99 15.43 1.74 -9.08
C ARG A 99 14.30 0.84 -9.57
N ILE A 100 13.17 0.86 -8.86
CA ILE A 100 11.93 0.22 -9.30
C ILE A 100 11.12 1.26 -10.09
N GLY A 101 10.99 1.01 -11.41
CA GLY A 101 10.19 1.83 -12.31
C GLY A 101 8.68 1.58 -12.16
N TRP A 102 7.84 2.49 -12.64
CA TRP A 102 6.39 2.36 -12.67
C TRP A 102 5.86 2.42 -14.09
N GLN A 103 5.11 1.37 -14.47
CA GLN A 103 4.46 1.30 -15.79
C GLN A 103 2.93 1.25 -15.61
N PRO A 104 2.24 2.40 -15.68
CA PRO A 104 0.80 2.49 -15.38
C PRO A 104 -0.09 1.74 -16.38
N GLU A 105 0.42 1.44 -17.57
CA GLU A 105 -0.32 0.72 -18.61
C GLU A 105 -0.15 -0.81 -18.51
N ALA A 106 0.78 -1.28 -17.66
CA ALA A 106 0.92 -2.69 -17.31
C ALA A 106 -0.04 -3.03 -16.17
N ILE A 107 -1.31 -3.28 -16.49
CA ILE A 107 -2.38 -3.48 -15.52
C ILE A 107 -2.49 -4.95 -15.12
N THR A 108 -2.57 -5.20 -13.81
CA THR A 108 -2.94 -6.50 -13.21
C THR A 108 -4.25 -6.36 -12.44
N TYR A 109 -5.02 -7.44 -12.41
CA TYR A 109 -6.29 -7.51 -11.71
C TYR A 109 -6.21 -8.57 -10.63
N ASP A 110 -6.45 -8.18 -9.38
CA ASP A 110 -6.44 -9.06 -8.22
C ASP A 110 -7.84 -9.18 -7.63
N GLU A 111 -8.19 -10.39 -7.18
CA GLU A 111 -9.42 -10.60 -6.44
C GLU A 111 -9.24 -10.15 -5.00
N GLU A 112 -10.01 -9.14 -4.61
CA GLU A 112 -9.93 -8.54 -3.29
C GLU A 112 -10.93 -9.17 -2.30
N PRO A 113 -10.60 -9.21 -0.99
CA PRO A 113 -11.50 -9.72 0.03
C PRO A 113 -12.85 -9.01 0.02
N VAL A 114 -13.92 -9.80 0.13
CA VAL A 114 -15.29 -9.26 0.19
C VAL A 114 -15.76 -9.00 1.62
N GLU A 115 -15.17 -9.68 2.61
CA GLU A 115 -15.51 -9.56 4.02
C GLU A 115 -14.54 -8.67 4.78
N PHE A 116 -15.08 -7.79 5.65
CA PHE A 116 -14.25 -6.86 6.42
C PHE A 116 -13.31 -7.58 7.40
N ALA A 117 -13.77 -8.66 8.05
CA ALA A 117 -12.96 -9.45 8.95
C ALA A 117 -11.76 -10.12 8.25
N VAL A 118 -11.97 -10.63 7.02
CA VAL A 118 -10.90 -11.17 6.17
C VAL A 118 -9.89 -10.07 5.81
N SER A 119 -10.40 -8.90 5.41
CA SER A 119 -9.62 -7.71 5.12
C SER A 119 -8.74 -7.27 6.30
N LEU A 120 -9.29 -7.25 7.52
CA LEU A 120 -8.52 -6.92 8.73
C LEU A 120 -7.36 -7.89 8.97
N ARG A 121 -7.60 -9.21 8.78
CA ARG A 121 -6.55 -10.23 8.91
C ARG A 121 -5.44 -10.05 7.88
N GLN A 122 -5.79 -9.79 6.62
CA GLN A 122 -4.84 -9.54 5.54
C GLN A 122 -3.99 -8.30 5.83
N ARG A 123 -4.62 -7.17 6.16
CA ARG A 123 -3.92 -5.92 6.45
C ARG A 123 -3.07 -5.99 7.73
N LYS A 124 -3.52 -6.73 8.75
CA LYS A 124 -2.69 -7.03 9.93
C LYS A 124 -1.40 -7.75 9.54
N ARG A 125 -1.49 -8.72 8.61
CA ARG A 125 -0.32 -9.42 8.08
C ARG A 125 0.62 -8.46 7.34
N TRP A 126 0.08 -7.58 6.51
CA TRP A 126 0.87 -6.55 5.81
C TRP A 126 1.59 -5.61 6.78
N CYS A 127 0.88 -5.07 7.77
CA CYS A 127 1.49 -4.22 8.80
C CYS A 127 2.61 -4.97 9.56
N SER A 128 2.37 -6.22 9.95
CA SER A 128 3.36 -7.05 10.64
C SER A 128 4.58 -7.33 9.74
N GLY A 129 4.35 -7.60 8.45
CA GLY A 129 5.41 -7.79 7.46
C GLY A 129 6.29 -6.54 7.32
N VAL A 130 5.69 -5.36 7.15
CA VAL A 130 6.44 -4.10 7.05
C VAL A 130 7.26 -3.81 8.31
N VAL A 131 6.74 -4.10 9.51
CA VAL A 131 7.51 -4.00 10.77
C VAL A 131 8.69 -4.97 10.77
N GLN A 132 8.52 -6.20 10.26
CA GLN A 132 9.61 -7.19 10.16
C GLN A 132 10.69 -6.70 9.17
N VAL A 133 10.28 -6.19 8.00
CA VAL A 133 11.19 -5.59 7.01
C VAL A 133 11.95 -4.42 7.63
N GLY A 134 11.24 -3.52 8.34
CA GLY A 134 11.87 -2.41 9.05
C GLY A 134 12.96 -2.88 10.01
N ARG A 135 12.63 -3.80 10.92
CA ARG A 135 13.60 -4.33 11.89
C ARG A 135 14.84 -4.97 11.24
N ARG A 136 14.65 -5.59 10.08
CA ARG A 136 15.75 -6.25 9.34
C ARG A 136 16.57 -5.26 8.52
N MET A 137 15.90 -4.39 7.75
CA MET A 137 16.54 -3.60 6.70
C MET A 137 16.96 -2.19 7.14
N LEU A 138 16.34 -1.61 8.20
CA LEU A 138 16.71 -0.27 8.66
C LEU A 138 18.20 -0.12 9.02
N PRO A 139 18.86 -1.08 9.73
CA PRO A 139 20.27 -0.96 10.03
C PRO A 139 21.17 -0.98 8.78
N GLU A 140 20.76 -1.71 7.74
CA GLU A 140 21.50 -1.78 6.48
C GLU A 140 21.28 -0.52 5.64
N LEU A 141 20.02 -0.06 5.50
CA LEU A 141 19.66 1.13 4.75
C LEU A 141 20.25 2.40 5.36
N SER A 142 20.33 2.50 6.69
CA SER A 142 20.89 3.68 7.37
C SER A 142 22.39 3.87 7.13
N ARG A 143 23.10 2.81 6.70
CA ARG A 143 24.51 2.87 6.33
C ARG A 143 24.74 3.24 4.84
N CYS A 144 23.65 3.32 4.05
CA CYS A 144 23.71 3.67 2.64
C CYS A 144 23.53 5.17 2.44
N SER A 145 24.32 5.78 1.57
CA SER A 145 24.25 7.22 1.26
C SER A 145 23.34 7.58 0.07
N GLY A 146 22.71 6.58 -0.56
CA GLY A 146 21.93 6.80 -1.78
C GLY A 146 20.51 7.32 -1.51
N ARG A 147 19.97 8.17 -2.42
CA ARG A 147 18.60 8.69 -2.35
C ARG A 147 17.53 7.59 -2.24
N LEU A 148 17.72 6.47 -2.94
CA LEU A 148 16.78 5.34 -2.92
C LEU A 148 16.75 4.67 -1.54
N ALA A 149 17.92 4.53 -0.89
CA ALA A 149 18.01 3.97 0.46
C ALA A 149 17.32 4.89 1.48
N TRP A 150 17.54 6.20 1.40
CA TRP A 150 16.87 7.19 2.26
C TRP A 150 15.37 7.22 2.06
N ASP A 151 14.87 7.22 0.81
CA ASP A 151 13.43 7.14 0.52
C ASP A 151 12.81 5.86 1.09
N MET A 152 13.49 4.71 0.94
CA MET A 152 13.04 3.44 1.49
C MET A 152 13.05 3.44 3.02
N LEU A 153 14.08 4.03 3.65
CA LEU A 153 14.15 4.18 5.10
C LEU A 153 12.96 4.99 5.63
N CYS A 154 12.67 6.13 5.03
CA CYS A 154 11.50 6.93 5.36
C CYS A 154 10.18 6.15 5.17
N PHE A 155 10.06 5.40 4.08
CA PHE A 155 8.89 4.57 3.82
C PHE A 155 8.68 3.51 4.91
N LEU A 156 9.74 2.82 5.33
CA LEU A 156 9.64 1.78 6.36
C LEU A 156 9.38 2.35 7.76
N LEU A 157 9.86 3.57 8.05
CA LEU A 157 9.65 4.23 9.33
C LEU A 157 8.24 4.84 9.47
N THR A 158 7.69 5.39 8.39
CA THR A 158 6.41 6.13 8.42
C THR A 158 5.26 5.35 9.06
N PRO A 159 4.97 4.07 8.70
CA PRO A 159 3.87 3.32 9.31
C PRO A 159 4.08 3.02 10.80
N GLN A 160 5.30 3.12 11.29
CA GLN A 160 5.63 2.88 12.69
C GLN A 160 5.59 4.18 13.50
N LEU A 161 6.05 5.29 12.93
CA LEU A 161 6.07 6.60 13.59
C LEU A 161 4.71 7.28 13.61
N ALA A 162 3.90 7.13 12.56
CA ALA A 162 2.60 7.79 12.46
C ALA A 162 1.64 7.45 13.63
N PRO A 163 1.41 6.17 14.01
CA PRO A 163 0.55 5.87 15.15
C PRO A 163 1.14 6.32 16.49
N VAL A 164 2.47 6.27 16.65
CA VAL A 164 3.15 6.75 17.86
C VAL A 164 3.03 8.26 17.98
N SER A 165 3.26 9.00 16.90
CA SER A 165 3.10 10.46 16.92
C SER A 165 1.65 10.89 17.18
N ALA A 166 0.67 10.18 16.63
CA ALA A 166 -0.74 10.44 16.91
C ALA A 166 -1.09 10.24 18.40
N LEU A 167 -0.58 9.17 19.03
CA LEU A 167 -0.78 8.91 20.46
C LEU A 167 -0.08 9.98 21.32
N LEU A 168 1.15 10.37 20.98
CA LEU A 168 1.87 11.40 21.71
C LEU A 168 1.18 12.76 21.59
N MET A 169 0.67 13.12 20.41
CA MET A 169 -0.13 14.32 20.21
C MET A 169 -1.40 14.29 21.06
N ALA A 170 -2.15 13.18 21.05
CA ALA A 170 -3.35 13.02 21.85
C ALA A 170 -3.03 13.17 23.35
N PHE A 171 -1.98 12.52 23.83
CA PHE A 171 -1.53 12.61 25.22
C PHE A 171 -1.12 14.04 25.60
N SER A 172 -0.34 14.72 24.77
CA SER A 172 0.09 16.11 24.98
C SER A 172 -1.10 17.05 25.10
N GLN A 173 -2.10 16.92 24.23
CA GLN A 173 -3.33 17.73 24.27
C GLN A 173 -4.13 17.46 25.55
N LEU A 174 -4.22 16.20 25.99
CA LEU A 174 -4.90 15.83 27.23
C LEU A 174 -4.22 16.47 28.45
N CYS A 175 -2.89 16.42 28.52
CA CYS A 175 -2.11 17.04 29.61
C CYS A 175 -2.24 18.58 29.63
N ALA A 176 -2.36 19.20 28.46
CA ALA A 176 -2.53 20.65 28.33
C ALA A 176 -3.93 21.14 28.72
N GLY A 177 -4.86 20.25 29.06
CA GLY A 177 -6.25 20.61 29.41
C GLY A 177 -7.01 21.31 28.28
N ASN A 178 -6.63 21.08 27.04
CA ASN A 178 -7.14 21.81 25.88
C ASN A 178 -8.59 21.47 25.57
N ALA A 179 -9.35 22.48 25.18
CA ALA A 179 -10.73 22.34 24.66
C ALA A 179 -10.85 21.44 23.42
N ALA A 180 -9.71 21.04 22.82
CA ALA A 180 -9.62 20.06 21.73
C ALA A 180 -10.22 18.69 22.10
N PHE A 181 -10.29 18.34 23.38
CA PHE A 181 -10.95 17.13 23.88
C PHE A 181 -12.41 17.35 24.31
N SER A 182 -12.97 18.52 24.05
CA SER A 182 -14.42 18.69 24.23
C SER A 182 -15.19 17.76 23.29
N PRO A 183 -16.34 17.21 23.71
CA PRO A 183 -17.16 16.35 22.84
C PRO A 183 -17.46 16.99 21.48
N ALA A 184 -17.69 18.32 21.46
CA ALA A 184 -17.94 19.06 20.23
C ALA A 184 -16.73 19.09 19.30
N ALA A 185 -15.52 19.32 19.82
CA ALA A 185 -14.27 19.32 19.03
C ALA A 185 -13.95 17.92 18.47
N LEU A 186 -14.15 16.87 19.27
CA LEU A 186 -13.97 15.48 18.82
C LEU A 186 -14.98 15.10 17.72
N ALA A 187 -16.26 15.50 17.89
CA ALA A 187 -17.28 15.28 16.87
C ALA A 187 -16.97 16.04 15.56
N ALA A 188 -16.52 17.30 15.66
CA ALA A 188 -16.11 18.10 14.50
C ALA A 188 -14.90 17.48 13.78
N SER A 189 -13.91 17.01 14.53
CA SER A 189 -12.72 16.33 13.96
C SER A 189 -13.10 15.01 13.27
N ALA A 190 -13.96 14.21 13.87
CA ALA A 190 -14.47 12.98 13.28
C ALA A 190 -15.28 13.24 12.01
N ALA A 191 -16.15 14.27 12.02
CA ALA A 191 -16.92 14.69 10.85
C ALA A 191 -16.00 15.19 9.73
N GLY A 192 -15.01 16.03 10.05
CA GLY A 192 -14.01 16.52 9.10
C GLY A 192 -13.21 15.39 8.46
N TYR A 193 -12.74 14.43 9.26
CA TYR A 193 -12.09 13.21 8.77
C TYR A 193 -13.00 12.43 7.81
N TRP A 194 -14.27 12.20 8.21
CA TRP A 194 -15.20 11.45 7.39
C TRP A 194 -15.48 12.13 6.07
N ILE A 195 -15.79 13.43 6.09
CA ILE A 195 -16.03 14.23 4.89
C ILE A 195 -14.82 14.26 3.98
N GLY A 196 -13.61 14.51 4.54
CA GLY A 196 -12.37 14.55 3.77
C GLY A 196 -12.04 13.23 3.10
N CYS A 197 -12.11 12.10 3.83
CA CYS A 197 -11.88 10.78 3.27
C CYS A 197 -12.92 10.39 2.21
N THR A 198 -14.20 10.70 2.45
CA THR A 198 -15.28 10.42 1.48
C THR A 198 -15.12 11.27 0.23
N GLY A 199 -14.78 12.56 0.38
CA GLY A 199 -14.50 13.46 -0.74
C GLY A 199 -13.33 12.98 -1.60
N LEU A 200 -12.21 12.60 -0.96
CA LEU A 200 -11.07 12.01 -1.65
C LEU A 200 -11.45 10.73 -2.40
N ALA A 201 -12.16 9.82 -1.74
CA ALA A 201 -12.61 8.56 -2.35
C ALA A 201 -13.55 8.81 -3.55
N ALA A 202 -14.45 9.80 -3.46
CA ALA A 202 -15.32 10.19 -4.56
C ALA A 202 -14.51 10.75 -5.74
N CYS A 203 -13.55 11.62 -5.50
CA CYS A 203 -12.68 12.16 -6.54
C CYS A 203 -11.89 11.04 -7.23
N LEU A 204 -11.28 10.12 -6.46
CA LEU A 204 -10.57 8.96 -7.01
C LEU A 204 -11.49 8.09 -7.87
N LEU A 205 -12.69 7.81 -7.37
CA LEU A 205 -13.66 7.00 -8.11
C LEU A 205 -14.06 7.63 -9.44
N LEU A 206 -14.26 8.95 -9.44
CA LEU A 206 -14.68 9.68 -10.64
C LEU A 206 -13.56 9.80 -11.67
N ILE A 207 -12.34 10.06 -11.23
CA ILE A 207 -11.17 10.26 -12.10
C ILE A 207 -10.64 8.93 -12.64
N GLU A 208 -10.54 7.91 -11.77
CA GLU A 208 -9.79 6.70 -12.06
C GLU A 208 -10.66 5.55 -12.58
N ARG A 209 -12.00 5.65 -12.46
CA ARG A 209 -12.90 4.52 -12.79
C ARG A 209 -14.02 4.90 -13.74
N PRO A 210 -14.20 4.11 -14.81
CA PRO A 210 -15.37 4.26 -15.69
C PRO A 210 -16.65 3.96 -14.90
N ALA A 211 -17.78 4.50 -15.37
CA ALA A 211 -19.07 4.41 -14.67
C ALA A 211 -19.46 2.96 -14.31
N GLY A 212 -19.16 2.01 -15.20
CA GLY A 212 -19.46 0.59 -15.01
C GLY A 212 -18.71 -0.08 -13.84
N ARG A 213 -17.58 0.49 -13.39
CA ARG A 213 -16.76 -0.06 -12.29
C ARG A 213 -16.91 0.70 -10.97
N ARG A 214 -17.75 1.72 -10.89
CA ARG A 214 -17.92 2.57 -9.70
C ARG A 214 -18.70 1.85 -8.60
N ASN A 215 -18.18 1.92 -7.37
CA ASN A 215 -18.82 1.41 -6.15
C ASN A 215 -19.00 2.55 -5.13
N TRP A 216 -20.19 3.19 -5.11
CA TRP A 216 -20.47 4.30 -4.21
C TRP A 216 -20.57 3.89 -2.73
N ARG A 217 -20.91 2.61 -2.45
CA ARG A 217 -20.87 2.08 -1.08
C ARG A 217 -19.44 2.07 -0.54
N ALA A 218 -18.45 1.77 -1.39
CA ALA A 218 -17.06 1.85 -1.01
C ALA A 218 -16.64 3.29 -0.67
N VAL A 219 -17.12 4.29 -1.41
CA VAL A 219 -16.84 5.71 -1.11
C VAL A 219 -17.36 6.09 0.28
N ALA A 220 -18.59 5.74 0.63
CA ALA A 220 -19.17 6.02 1.93
C ALA A 220 -18.43 5.31 3.09
N MET A 221 -17.91 4.09 2.85
CA MET A 221 -17.25 3.25 3.85
C MET A 221 -15.72 3.41 3.86
N PHE A 222 -15.15 4.17 2.93
CA PHE A 222 -13.71 4.38 2.83
C PHE A 222 -13.08 4.98 4.10
N PRO A 223 -13.73 5.94 4.80
CA PRO A 223 -13.21 6.45 6.06
C PRO A 223 -13.04 5.35 7.13
N LEU A 224 -14.01 4.44 7.25
CA LEU A 224 -13.91 3.31 8.18
C LEU A 224 -12.77 2.36 7.79
N PHE A 225 -12.65 2.06 6.48
CA PHE A 225 -11.56 1.23 5.97
C PHE A 225 -10.19 1.85 6.29
N MET A 226 -10.03 3.16 6.06
CA MET A 226 -8.78 3.86 6.35
C MET A 226 -8.51 4.00 7.86
N ALA A 227 -9.51 4.32 8.68
CA ALA A 227 -9.36 4.41 10.14
C ALA A 227 -8.89 3.09 10.76
N SER A 228 -9.29 1.96 10.18
CA SER A 228 -8.89 0.64 10.68
C SER A 228 -7.40 0.31 10.50
N TRP A 229 -6.64 1.08 9.70
CA TRP A 229 -5.18 0.89 9.59
C TRP A 229 -4.44 1.25 10.86
N LEU A 230 -4.86 2.31 11.58
CA LEU A 230 -4.18 2.77 12.78
C LEU A 230 -4.08 1.68 13.88
N PRO A 231 -5.19 1.05 14.33
CA PRO A 231 -5.11 -0.03 15.29
C PRO A 231 -4.33 -1.25 14.78
N LEU A 232 -4.40 -1.55 13.47
CA LEU A 232 -3.62 -2.65 12.89
C LEU A 232 -2.11 -2.37 12.91
N GLN A 233 -1.70 -1.14 12.64
CA GLN A 233 -0.29 -0.73 12.73
C GLN A 233 0.22 -0.81 14.17
N LEU A 234 -0.56 -0.31 15.14
CA LEU A 234 -0.22 -0.42 16.56
C LEU A 234 -0.08 -1.88 17.00
N LEU A 235 -1.06 -2.72 16.67
CA LEU A 235 -1.01 -4.15 16.99
C LEU A 235 0.20 -4.85 16.37
N ALA A 236 0.58 -4.48 15.13
CA ALA A 236 1.71 -5.08 14.43
C ALA A 236 3.06 -4.76 15.07
N MET A 237 3.18 -3.65 15.80
CA MET A 237 4.40 -3.31 16.53
C MET A 237 4.68 -4.25 17.70
N PHE A 238 3.63 -4.79 18.33
CA PHE A 238 3.72 -5.65 19.52
C PHE A 238 3.48 -7.13 19.20
N HIS A 239 2.69 -7.44 18.18
CA HIS A 239 2.29 -8.80 17.83
C HIS A 239 2.80 -9.20 16.44
N ARG A 240 3.88 -9.99 16.41
CA ARG A 240 4.44 -10.53 15.17
C ARG A 240 3.51 -11.59 14.58
N THR A 241 3.08 -11.44 13.35
CA THR A 241 2.42 -12.48 12.56
C THR A 241 3.49 -13.30 11.85
N THR A 242 3.50 -14.62 12.07
CA THR A 242 4.48 -15.55 11.48
C THR A 242 3.84 -16.63 10.62
N VAL A 243 2.50 -16.74 10.68
CA VAL A 243 1.76 -17.77 9.95
C VAL A 243 0.99 -17.11 8.82
N TRP A 244 1.29 -17.56 7.61
CA TRP A 244 0.50 -17.22 6.44
C TRP A 244 -0.78 -18.07 6.44
N ARG A 245 -1.93 -17.42 6.28
CA ARG A 245 -3.22 -18.09 6.10
C ARG A 245 -3.78 -17.68 4.77
N GLU A 246 -4.23 -18.66 4.02
CA GLU A 246 -4.89 -18.43 2.75
C GLU A 246 -6.12 -17.52 2.90
N ILE A 247 -6.30 -16.62 1.95
CA ILE A 247 -7.49 -15.78 1.86
C ILE A 247 -8.47 -16.51 0.95
N PRO A 248 -9.71 -16.77 1.44
CA PRO A 248 -10.69 -17.42 0.60
C PRO A 248 -11.01 -16.51 -0.60
N HIS A 249 -10.78 -17.04 -1.81
CA HIS A 249 -11.23 -16.46 -3.05
C HIS A 249 -12.60 -16.99 -3.39
N THR A 250 -13.53 -16.13 -3.77
CA THR A 250 -14.89 -16.54 -4.12
C THR A 250 -14.97 -17.13 -5.54
N GLY A 251 -13.83 -17.12 -6.26
CA GLY A 251 -13.70 -17.61 -7.62
C GLY A 251 -14.73 -16.93 -8.52
N GLY A 252 -14.39 -15.81 -9.10
CA GLY A 252 -15.33 -15.00 -9.87
C GLY A 252 -16.04 -15.81 -10.95
N LYS A 253 -17.29 -16.16 -10.69
CA LYS A 253 -18.15 -16.85 -11.66
C LYS A 253 -18.63 -15.92 -12.80
N ASN A 254 -18.24 -14.65 -12.79
CA ASN A 254 -18.57 -13.68 -13.82
C ASN A 254 -17.35 -12.80 -14.13
N HIS A 255 -16.48 -13.32 -14.98
CA HIS A 255 -15.43 -12.52 -15.59
C HIS A 255 -15.94 -11.92 -16.91
N ASP A 256 -16.71 -10.86 -16.83
CA ASP A 256 -16.91 -10.00 -17.97
C ASP A 256 -15.65 -9.12 -18.14
N PHE A 257 -14.66 -9.68 -18.82
CA PHE A 257 -13.57 -8.91 -19.39
C PHE A 257 -14.08 -8.25 -20.67
N ALA A 258 -14.72 -7.11 -20.58
CA ALA A 258 -15.02 -6.22 -21.69
C ALA A 258 -14.19 -4.94 -21.58
#